data_75aaa930c2cc0d02e969306f3f286623
#
_entry.id   75aaa930c2cc0d02e969306f3f286623
#
_cell.length_a   1.000
_cell.length_b   1.000
_cell.length_c   1.000
_cell.angle_alpha   90.00
_cell.angle_beta   90.00
_cell.angle_gamma   90.00
#
_symmetry.space_group_name_H-M   'P 1'
#
loop_
_entity.id
_entity.type
_entity.pdbx_description
1 polymer ?
#
loop_
_entity_poly.entity_id
_entity_poly.type
_entity_poly.pdbx_seq_one_letter_code
_entity_poly.pdbx_strand_id
1 'polypeptide(L)'
;MILEYDVKNNGNKFKNPLCFNFLTNSPEFTINYELSNIIEGNFPHVGITARQGLTILYKKGDNWLNVNTYARDFNKTIDMRPMIDNSEEYEVLVYGPILSKIEKFSISVPEENTIRKIERNYENKLLVIGGMHSFGIGCTTTGVMFSNILSRKLDLEVNQITFNNRNYIKDIYYFLNNNEISNYEYIIFELDYLNQDDELVNEYLVKTIDLLKNHCKKIIGWIVIPPKNTYKKNNLEKLIHQNKLDKKVLIYDF
;
A
#
# COMPACT_ATOMS: atom_id res chain seq x y z
N MET A 1 16.49 15.11 20.24
CA MET A 1 16.92 13.78 19.69
C MET A 1 16.43 13.65 18.26
N ILE A 2 17.19 13.01 17.36
CA ILE A 2 16.83 12.84 15.93
C ILE A 2 16.83 11.36 15.58
N LEU A 3 15.80 10.90 14.90
CA LEU A 3 15.67 9.57 14.32
C LEU A 3 15.70 9.68 12.78
N GLU A 4 16.72 9.13 12.16
CA GLU A 4 16.86 9.08 10.70
C GLU A 4 16.43 7.73 10.16
N TYR A 5 15.77 7.73 9.00
CA TYR A 5 15.38 6.51 8.29
C TYR A 5 16.21 6.36 7.00
N ASP A 6 16.84 5.22 6.85
CA ASP A 6 17.47 4.86 5.58
C ASP A 6 16.38 4.50 4.54
N VAL A 7 15.99 5.50 3.76
CA VAL A 7 14.95 5.35 2.74
C VAL A 7 15.41 4.47 1.57
N LYS A 8 16.73 4.38 1.32
CA LYS A 8 17.30 3.58 0.23
C LYS A 8 17.25 2.08 0.53
N ASN A 9 17.40 1.69 1.78
CA ASN A 9 17.41 0.30 2.24
C ASN A 9 16.04 -0.19 2.77
N ASN A 10 15.07 0.69 2.98
CA ASN A 10 13.67 0.28 3.19
C ASN A 10 13.01 -0.28 1.93
N GLY A 11 13.81 -0.48 0.89
CA GLY A 11 13.41 -0.96 -0.41
C GLY A 11 13.21 -2.47 -0.49
N ASN A 12 12.22 -2.99 0.18
CA ASN A 12 11.54 -4.11 -0.43
C ASN A 12 10.95 -3.58 -1.75
N LYS A 13 11.35 -4.12 -2.91
CA LYS A 13 10.89 -3.73 -4.26
C LYS A 13 9.37 -3.67 -4.41
N PHE A 14 8.64 -4.19 -3.42
CA PHE A 14 7.21 -4.39 -3.36
C PHE A 14 6.49 -3.47 -2.36
N LYS A 15 7.18 -2.58 -1.64
CA LYS A 15 6.52 -1.65 -0.70
C LYS A 15 6.23 -0.32 -1.39
N ASN A 16 4.96 -0.04 -1.58
CA ASN A 16 4.46 1.29 -1.92
C ASN A 16 3.11 1.48 -1.22
N PRO A 17 2.88 2.56 -0.47
CA PRO A 17 3.81 3.64 -0.14
C PRO A 17 4.75 3.29 1.02
N LEU A 18 5.85 4.03 1.14
CA LEU A 18 6.76 3.91 2.28
C LEU A 18 6.02 4.19 3.60
N CYS A 19 6.36 3.40 4.60
CA CYS A 19 5.77 3.50 5.92
C CYS A 19 6.88 3.64 6.97
N PHE A 20 6.78 4.65 7.82
CA PHE A 20 7.69 4.91 8.92
C PHE A 20 6.95 4.77 10.24
N ASN A 21 7.48 3.97 11.14
CA ASN A 21 6.84 3.67 12.41
C ASN A 21 7.80 3.94 13.57
N PHE A 22 7.33 4.65 14.61
CA PHE A 22 8.13 5.00 15.77
C PHE A 22 7.28 5.12 17.03
N LEU A 23 7.96 4.98 18.17
CA LEU A 23 7.44 5.29 19.51
C LEU A 23 8.07 6.56 20.02
N THR A 24 7.31 7.38 20.72
CA THR A 24 7.80 8.57 21.40
C THR A 24 6.92 8.90 22.61
N ASN A 25 7.51 9.57 23.60
CA ASN A 25 6.78 10.19 24.72
C ASN A 25 6.69 11.71 24.57
N SER A 26 7.09 12.24 23.41
CA SER A 26 7.18 13.69 23.21
C SER A 26 5.80 14.30 22.99
N PRO A 27 5.49 15.43 23.62
CA PRO A 27 4.26 16.18 23.36
C PRO A 27 4.23 16.82 21.96
N GLU A 28 5.39 16.88 21.29
CA GLU A 28 5.51 17.39 19.92
C GLU A 28 6.67 16.69 19.20
N PHE A 29 6.59 16.60 17.88
CA PHE A 29 7.68 16.13 17.05
C PHE A 29 7.71 16.86 15.71
N THR A 30 8.90 16.99 15.14
CA THR A 30 9.10 17.62 13.84
C THR A 30 9.47 16.55 12.81
N ILE A 31 8.73 16.51 11.71
CA ILE A 31 9.03 15.67 10.54
C ILE A 31 9.77 16.51 9.51
N ASN A 32 10.91 15.99 9.04
CA ASN A 32 11.64 16.53 7.90
C ASN A 32 11.71 15.48 6.81
N TYR A 33 11.40 15.86 5.58
CA TYR A 33 11.51 14.97 4.44
C TYR A 33 11.81 15.72 3.15
N GLU A 34 12.47 15.01 2.22
CA GLU A 34 12.78 15.52 0.88
C GLU A 34 12.11 14.61 -0.15
N LEU A 35 11.52 15.21 -1.17
CA LEU A 35 10.91 14.48 -2.29
C LEU A 35 11.71 14.67 -3.57
N SER A 36 11.78 13.60 -4.36
CA SER A 36 12.14 13.66 -5.78
C SER A 36 10.96 13.22 -6.65
N ASN A 37 11.08 13.49 -7.95
CA ASN A 37 10.05 13.16 -8.94
C ASN A 37 8.66 13.74 -8.56
N ILE A 38 8.65 15.02 -8.15
CA ILE A 38 7.40 15.72 -7.85
C ILE A 38 6.58 15.83 -9.12
N ILE A 39 5.46 15.12 -9.16
CA ILE A 39 4.54 15.15 -10.30
C ILE A 39 3.63 16.36 -10.15
N GLU A 40 3.92 17.41 -10.89
CA GLU A 40 3.06 18.58 -11.01
C GLU A 40 1.97 18.33 -12.05
N GLY A 41 0.85 19.00 -11.92
CA GLY A 41 -0.28 18.89 -12.83
C GLY A 41 -1.61 18.66 -12.14
N ASN A 42 -2.68 18.75 -12.93
CA ASN A 42 -4.03 18.52 -12.43
C ASN A 42 -4.38 17.03 -12.55
N PHE A 43 -4.43 16.35 -11.42
CA PHE A 43 -4.87 14.96 -11.30
C PHE A 43 -6.16 14.92 -10.45
N PRO A 44 -7.34 15.16 -11.03
CA PRO A 44 -8.58 15.34 -10.28
C PRO A 44 -8.97 14.10 -9.46
N HIS A 45 -8.48 12.93 -9.84
CA HIS A 45 -8.74 11.66 -9.17
C HIS A 45 -7.65 11.22 -8.17
N VAL A 46 -6.63 12.06 -7.92
CA VAL A 46 -5.61 11.79 -6.90
C VAL A 46 -5.37 13.04 -6.06
N GLY A 47 -5.74 12.99 -4.80
CA GLY A 47 -5.53 14.11 -3.88
C GLY A 47 -4.07 14.54 -3.79
N ILE A 48 -3.81 15.83 -3.63
CA ILE A 48 -2.45 16.37 -3.55
C ILE A 48 -1.67 15.74 -2.39
N THR A 49 -2.33 15.45 -1.27
CA THR A 49 -1.72 14.79 -0.12
C THR A 49 -1.31 13.36 -0.43
N ALA A 50 -2.13 12.61 -1.18
CA ALA A 50 -1.76 11.26 -1.60
C ALA A 50 -0.59 11.29 -2.61
N ARG A 51 -0.49 12.32 -3.45
CA ARG A 51 0.58 12.45 -4.45
C ARG A 51 1.93 12.86 -3.89
N GLN A 52 1.94 13.82 -2.96
CA GLN A 52 3.14 14.57 -2.55
C GLN A 52 3.23 14.80 -1.04
N GLY A 53 2.29 14.25 -0.27
CA GLY A 53 2.19 14.51 1.16
C GLY A 53 2.42 13.30 2.03
N LEU A 54 2.28 13.53 3.32
CA LEU A 54 2.35 12.52 4.36
C LEU A 54 0.98 12.35 5.00
N THR A 55 0.65 11.13 5.37
CA THR A 55 -0.47 10.83 6.27
C THR A 55 0.09 10.36 7.60
N ILE A 56 -0.27 11.04 8.68
CA ILE A 56 0.25 10.78 10.02
C ILE A 56 -0.89 10.23 10.87
N LEU A 57 -0.67 9.06 11.42
CA LEU A 57 -1.58 8.38 12.32
C LEU A 57 -0.91 8.16 13.67
N TYR A 58 -1.67 8.14 14.75
CA TYR A 58 -1.19 7.67 16.04
C TYR A 58 -2.11 6.57 16.58
N LYS A 59 -1.55 5.70 17.41
CA LYS A 59 -2.29 4.59 18.01
C LYS A 59 -2.87 5.01 19.36
N LYS A 60 -4.19 4.87 19.54
CA LYS A 60 -4.89 5.04 20.82
C LYS A 60 -5.69 3.77 21.10
N GLY A 61 -5.22 2.97 22.06
CA GLY A 61 -5.72 1.61 22.26
C GLY A 61 -5.50 0.77 21.00
N ASP A 62 -6.56 0.13 20.52
CA ASP A 62 -6.52 -0.68 19.29
C ASP A 62 -6.79 0.12 18.01
N ASN A 63 -7.04 1.41 18.12
CA ASN A 63 -7.44 2.25 17.00
C ASN A 63 -6.29 3.14 16.50
N TRP A 64 -6.22 3.28 15.18
CA TRP A 64 -5.37 4.27 14.51
C TRP A 64 -6.19 5.52 14.19
N LEU A 65 -5.79 6.64 14.76
CA LEU A 65 -6.45 7.93 14.58
C LEU A 65 -5.59 8.83 13.70
N ASN A 66 -6.24 9.57 12.80
CA ASN A 66 -5.53 10.52 11.94
C ASN A 66 -5.15 11.76 12.74
N VAL A 67 -3.87 12.06 12.76
CA VAL A 67 -3.35 13.30 13.37
C VAL A 67 -3.52 14.44 12.39
N ASN A 68 -2.93 14.28 11.21
CA ASN A 68 -3.01 15.27 10.16
C ASN A 68 -2.50 14.71 8.82
N THR A 69 -2.72 15.48 7.77
CA THR A 69 -2.20 15.20 6.43
C THR A 69 -1.59 16.48 5.88
N TYR A 70 -0.34 16.39 5.46
CA TYR A 70 0.40 17.53 4.93
C TYR A 70 0.82 17.25 3.51
N ALA A 71 0.66 18.25 2.65
CA ALA A 71 1.19 18.24 1.30
C ALA A 71 2.15 19.40 1.12
N ARG A 72 3.35 19.15 0.59
CA ARG A 72 4.39 20.15 0.30
C ARG A 72 4.95 20.89 1.53
N ASP A 73 4.77 20.37 2.70
CA ASP A 73 5.27 20.95 3.96
C ASP A 73 6.41 20.07 4.48
N PHE A 74 7.62 20.28 3.94
CA PHE A 74 8.76 19.38 4.10
C PHE A 74 9.44 19.46 5.47
N ASN A 75 9.06 20.45 6.29
CA ASN A 75 9.50 20.60 7.67
C ASN A 75 8.29 21.03 8.51
N LYS A 76 7.75 20.12 9.29
CA LYS A 76 6.53 20.37 10.05
C LYS A 76 6.60 19.86 11.47
N THR A 77 6.39 20.76 12.42
CA THR A 77 6.18 20.41 13.83
C THR A 77 4.71 20.09 14.07
N ILE A 78 4.47 18.99 14.76
CA ILE A 78 3.17 18.45 15.08
C ILE A 78 3.01 18.45 16.59
N ASP A 79 2.01 19.18 17.07
CA ASP A 79 1.62 19.23 18.47
C ASP A 79 0.66 18.07 18.78
N MET A 80 1.07 17.17 19.65
CA MET A 80 0.31 16.00 20.06
C MET A 80 -0.46 16.22 21.38
N ARG A 81 -0.19 17.29 22.11
CA ARG A 81 -0.84 17.59 23.42
C ARG A 81 -2.37 17.48 23.44
N PRO A 82 -3.08 17.86 22.36
CA PRO A 82 -4.53 17.69 22.33
C PRO A 82 -5.01 16.24 22.18
N MET A 83 -4.11 15.31 21.84
CA MET A 83 -4.43 13.95 21.40
C MET A 83 -3.94 12.87 22.34
N ILE A 84 -2.91 13.14 23.13
CA ILE A 84 -2.27 12.18 24.03
C ILE A 84 -2.54 12.54 25.48
N ASP A 85 -2.66 11.52 26.32
CA ASP A 85 -2.66 11.67 27.77
C ASP A 85 -1.22 11.73 28.26
N ASN A 86 -0.88 12.70 29.12
CA ASN A 86 0.48 13.09 29.49
C ASN A 86 1.42 11.91 29.83
N SER A 87 2.62 11.94 29.26
CA SER A 87 3.83 11.17 29.59
C SER A 87 3.92 9.70 29.21
N GLU A 88 2.91 9.08 28.66
CA GLU A 88 3.03 7.71 28.15
C GLU A 88 3.61 7.68 26.73
N GLU A 89 4.42 6.65 26.42
CA GLU A 89 4.86 6.43 25.05
C GLU A 89 3.66 6.07 24.17
N TYR A 90 3.60 6.66 23.00
CA TYR A 90 2.59 6.38 21.98
C TYR A 90 3.24 6.08 20.62
N GLU A 91 2.54 5.27 19.87
CA GLU A 91 2.99 4.85 18.55
C GLU A 91 2.48 5.79 17.46
N VAL A 92 3.38 6.18 16.56
CA VAL A 92 3.08 7.01 15.38
C VAL A 92 3.44 6.24 14.12
N LEU A 93 2.55 6.33 13.13
CA LEU A 93 2.69 5.72 11.82
C LEU A 93 2.58 6.81 10.75
N VAL A 94 3.60 6.92 9.91
CA VAL A 94 3.64 7.91 8.83
C VAL A 94 3.68 7.18 7.50
N TYR A 95 2.69 7.43 6.64
CA TYR A 95 2.69 6.98 5.25
C TYR A 95 3.20 8.07 4.33
N GLY A 96 4.11 7.70 3.45
CA GLY A 96 4.61 8.56 2.38
C GLY A 96 3.62 8.71 1.23
N PRO A 97 3.95 9.55 0.23
CA PRO A 97 3.15 9.72 -0.97
C PRO A 97 3.19 8.51 -1.90
N ILE A 98 2.19 8.36 -2.76
CA ILE A 98 2.12 7.28 -3.75
C ILE A 98 2.82 7.60 -5.08
N LEU A 99 2.92 8.86 -5.46
CA LEU A 99 3.45 9.25 -6.78
C LEU A 99 4.84 9.88 -6.69
N SER A 100 5.18 10.53 -5.59
CA SER A 100 6.50 11.13 -5.38
C SER A 100 7.38 10.19 -4.54
N LYS A 101 8.68 10.24 -4.74
CA LYS A 101 9.64 9.42 -4.01
C LYS A 101 10.21 10.22 -2.85
N ILE A 102 10.23 9.64 -1.65
CA ILE A 102 10.95 10.20 -0.51
C ILE A 102 12.44 9.84 -0.65
N GLU A 103 13.30 10.84 -0.65
CA GLU A 103 14.76 10.67 -0.70
C GLU A 103 15.39 10.72 0.70
N LYS A 104 14.84 11.54 1.60
CA LYS A 104 15.26 11.62 3.00
C LYS A 104 14.03 11.72 3.90
N PHE A 105 14.13 11.12 5.07
CA PHE A 105 13.10 11.20 6.09
C PHE A 105 13.73 11.15 7.47
N SER A 106 13.42 12.14 8.30
CA SER A 106 13.83 12.17 9.68
C SER A 106 12.75 12.75 10.57
N ILE A 107 12.82 12.39 11.85
CA ILE A 107 11.93 12.88 12.89
C ILE A 107 12.79 13.37 14.03
N SER A 108 12.48 14.54 14.54
CA SER A 108 13.13 15.09 15.73
C SER A 108 12.13 15.39 16.83
N VAL A 109 12.57 15.19 18.07
CA VAL A 109 11.87 15.55 19.30
C VAL A 109 12.78 16.40 20.19
N PRO A 110 12.24 17.22 21.13
CA PRO A 110 13.02 17.89 22.16
C PRO A 110 13.95 16.93 22.91
N GLU A 111 15.08 17.45 23.44
CA GLU A 111 16.14 16.61 24.01
C GLU A 111 15.70 15.81 25.25
N GLU A 112 14.75 16.32 26.00
CA GLU A 112 14.18 15.68 27.19
C GLU A 112 13.25 14.50 26.87
N ASN A 113 12.89 14.33 25.61
CA ASN A 113 11.98 13.27 25.16
C ASN A 113 12.70 12.14 24.44
N THR A 114 12.05 10.99 24.40
CA THR A 114 12.55 9.79 23.72
C THR A 114 11.88 9.60 22.38
N ILE A 115 12.62 9.05 21.43
CA ILE A 115 12.10 8.56 20.15
C ILE A 115 12.86 7.30 19.76
N ARG A 116 12.15 6.27 19.30
CA ARG A 116 12.75 5.04 18.81
C ARG A 116 11.96 4.43 17.66
N LYS A 117 12.67 3.85 16.70
CA LYS A 117 12.07 3.12 15.60
C LYS A 117 11.37 1.85 16.10
N ILE A 118 10.23 1.54 15.51
CA ILE A 118 9.58 0.23 15.67
C ILE A 118 9.93 -0.64 14.48
N GLU A 119 10.52 -1.79 14.74
CA GLU A 119 10.69 -2.83 13.75
C GLU A 119 9.59 -3.87 13.95
N ARG A 120 8.67 -3.94 13.00
CA ARG A 120 7.59 -4.92 13.03
C ARG A 120 8.02 -6.19 12.30
N ASN A 121 8.02 -7.28 13.02
CA ASN A 121 8.17 -8.62 12.46
C ASN A 121 6.78 -9.22 12.27
N TYR A 122 6.25 -9.07 11.07
CA TYR A 122 4.96 -9.65 10.75
C TYR A 122 5.07 -11.16 10.51
N GLU A 123 4.23 -11.96 11.17
CA GLU A 123 4.15 -13.40 10.93
C GLU A 123 3.54 -13.72 9.56
N ASN A 124 2.59 -12.90 9.15
CA ASN A 124 1.83 -13.11 7.93
C ASN A 124 2.02 -11.96 6.94
N LYS A 125 2.05 -12.32 5.66
CA LYS A 125 2.26 -11.38 4.55
C LYS A 125 1.10 -11.45 3.57
N LEU A 126 0.70 -10.29 3.08
CA LEU A 126 -0.29 -10.11 2.04
C LEU A 126 0.37 -9.48 0.81
N LEU A 127 0.15 -10.06 -0.36
CA LEU A 127 0.53 -9.45 -1.62
C LEU A 127 -0.70 -8.85 -2.31
N VAL A 128 -0.62 -7.59 -2.67
CA VAL A 128 -1.62 -6.91 -3.51
C VAL A 128 -1.03 -6.73 -4.90
N ILE A 129 -1.72 -7.26 -5.90
CA ILE A 129 -1.32 -7.16 -7.30
C ILE A 129 -2.42 -6.47 -8.09
N GLY A 130 -2.09 -5.53 -8.93
CA GLY A 130 -3.09 -4.92 -9.77
C GLY A 130 -2.70 -3.68 -10.52
N GLY A 131 -3.73 -2.94 -10.92
CA GLY A 131 -3.65 -1.70 -11.67
C GLY A 131 -3.81 -0.47 -10.78
N MET A 132 -4.59 0.49 -11.28
CA MET A 132 -4.72 1.82 -10.68
C MET A 132 -5.35 1.82 -9.28
N HIS A 133 -6.36 0.99 -9.04
CA HIS A 133 -7.03 0.95 -7.73
C HIS A 133 -6.14 0.34 -6.66
N SER A 134 -5.42 -0.74 -7.00
CA SER A 134 -4.39 -1.32 -6.11
C SER A 134 -3.26 -0.34 -5.82
N PHE A 135 -2.93 0.53 -6.76
CA PHE A 135 -1.94 1.59 -6.59
C PHE A 135 -2.42 2.73 -5.66
N GLY A 136 -3.71 2.81 -5.38
CA GLY A 136 -4.31 3.85 -4.53
C GLY A 136 -4.83 5.07 -5.27
N ILE A 137 -5.01 4.97 -6.59
CA ILE A 137 -5.69 6.02 -7.36
C ILE A 137 -7.13 6.17 -6.83
N GLY A 138 -7.54 7.41 -6.60
CA GLY A 138 -8.82 7.75 -5.97
C GLY A 138 -8.74 8.01 -4.47
N CYS A 139 -7.64 7.68 -3.80
CA CYS A 139 -7.45 7.99 -2.40
C CYS A 139 -7.18 9.48 -2.18
N THR A 140 -7.84 10.06 -1.17
CA THR A 140 -7.57 11.44 -0.73
C THR A 140 -6.22 11.54 -0.03
N THR A 141 -5.87 10.52 0.74
CA THR A 141 -4.60 10.39 1.45
C THR A 141 -4.11 8.95 1.38
N THR A 142 -2.82 8.74 1.56
CA THR A 142 -2.21 7.41 1.53
C THR A 142 -2.67 6.52 2.69
N GLY A 143 -2.97 7.11 3.85
CA GLY A 143 -3.46 6.37 5.01
C GLY A 143 -4.80 5.66 4.79
N VAL A 144 -5.62 6.09 3.83
CA VAL A 144 -6.91 5.48 3.51
C VAL A 144 -6.87 4.50 2.33
N MET A 145 -5.69 4.20 1.78
CA MET A 145 -5.55 3.10 0.84
C MET A 145 -6.00 1.79 1.49
N PHE A 146 -6.76 0.97 0.75
CA PHE A 146 -7.28 -0.28 1.30
C PHE A 146 -6.17 -1.21 1.80
N SER A 147 -5.05 -1.28 1.09
CA SER A 147 -3.87 -2.07 1.50
C SER A 147 -3.30 -1.61 2.84
N ASN A 148 -3.22 -0.30 3.06
CA ASN A 148 -2.74 0.26 4.33
C ASN A 148 -3.76 0.07 5.47
N ILE A 149 -5.06 0.12 5.17
CA ILE A 149 -6.11 -0.22 6.13
C ILE A 149 -6.03 -1.69 6.52
N LEU A 150 -5.88 -2.60 5.55
CA LEU A 150 -5.71 -4.03 5.81
C LEU A 150 -4.48 -4.32 6.68
N SER A 151 -3.33 -3.71 6.34
CA SER A 151 -2.10 -3.84 7.12
C SER A 151 -2.33 -3.49 8.59
N ARG A 152 -2.98 -2.35 8.86
CA ARG A 152 -3.24 -1.90 10.24
C ARG A 152 -4.28 -2.75 10.98
N LYS A 153 -5.34 -3.17 10.28
CA LYS A 153 -6.45 -3.91 10.92
C LYS A 153 -6.13 -5.38 11.18
N LEU A 154 -5.31 -5.97 10.33
CA LEU A 154 -5.00 -7.41 10.37
C LEU A 154 -3.58 -7.68 10.85
N ASP A 155 -2.81 -6.64 11.16
CA ASP A 155 -1.39 -6.71 11.54
C ASP A 155 -0.56 -7.55 10.55
N LEU A 156 -0.72 -7.24 9.24
CA LEU A 156 -0.06 -7.93 8.14
C LEU A 156 1.01 -7.05 7.50
N GLU A 157 2.12 -7.67 7.08
CA GLU A 157 3.01 -7.03 6.12
C GLU A 157 2.33 -7.02 4.74
N VAL A 158 2.05 -5.83 4.21
CA VAL A 158 1.45 -5.70 2.88
C VAL A 158 2.51 -5.28 1.87
N ASN A 159 2.70 -6.11 0.87
CA ASN A 159 3.51 -5.83 -0.31
C ASN A 159 2.61 -5.55 -1.51
N GLN A 160 3.05 -4.66 -2.41
CA GLN A 160 2.28 -4.31 -3.59
C GLN A 160 3.10 -4.44 -4.87
N ILE A 161 2.47 -4.97 -5.93
CA ILE A 161 2.96 -4.98 -7.30
C ILE A 161 1.89 -4.30 -8.15
N THR A 162 2.14 -3.09 -8.59
CA THR A 162 1.14 -2.31 -9.32
C THR A 162 1.71 -1.76 -10.61
N PHE A 163 0.92 -1.86 -11.67
CA PHE A 163 1.25 -1.35 -12.99
C PHE A 163 0.13 -0.44 -13.50
N ASN A 164 0.49 0.67 -14.08
CA ASN A 164 -0.45 1.66 -14.57
C ASN A 164 -0.39 1.79 -16.11
N ASN A 165 -0.61 0.67 -16.80
CA ASN A 165 -0.68 0.63 -18.27
C ASN A 165 -1.82 -0.26 -18.76
N ARG A 166 -2.10 -0.21 -20.07
CA ARG A 166 -3.20 -0.98 -20.68
C ARG A 166 -3.00 -2.50 -20.68
N ASN A 167 -1.76 -2.96 -20.59
CA ASN A 167 -1.41 -4.39 -20.68
C ASN A 167 -0.81 -4.91 -19.37
N TYR A 168 -1.24 -4.33 -18.24
CA TYR A 168 -0.60 -4.59 -16.95
C TYR A 168 -0.57 -6.08 -16.57
N ILE A 169 -1.52 -6.91 -16.99
CA ILE A 169 -1.50 -8.35 -16.69
C ILE A 169 -0.27 -9.06 -17.29
N LYS A 170 0.11 -8.67 -18.50
CA LYS A 170 1.32 -9.19 -19.16
C LYS A 170 2.58 -8.75 -18.43
N ASP A 171 2.63 -7.49 -18.02
CA ASP A 171 3.79 -6.94 -17.29
C ASP A 171 3.90 -7.54 -15.89
N ILE A 172 2.78 -7.79 -15.21
CA ILE A 172 2.74 -8.53 -13.95
C ILE A 172 3.33 -9.93 -14.13
N TYR A 173 2.89 -10.67 -15.15
CA TYR A 173 3.42 -12.01 -15.43
C TYR A 173 4.94 -11.99 -15.61
N TYR A 174 5.46 -11.13 -16.48
CA TYR A 174 6.91 -11.04 -16.70
C TYR A 174 7.67 -10.58 -15.47
N PHE A 175 7.13 -9.65 -14.72
CA PHE A 175 7.74 -9.21 -13.47
C PHE A 175 7.86 -10.37 -12.47
N LEU A 176 6.77 -11.09 -12.24
CA LEU A 176 6.75 -12.23 -11.33
C LEU A 176 7.65 -13.37 -11.80
N ASN A 177 7.66 -13.66 -13.10
CA ASN A 177 8.48 -14.72 -13.66
C ASN A 177 9.99 -14.42 -13.59
N ASN A 178 10.38 -13.15 -13.52
CA ASN A 178 11.77 -12.70 -13.49
C ASN A 178 12.25 -12.30 -12.08
N ASN A 179 11.42 -12.43 -11.06
CA ASN A 179 11.77 -12.08 -9.70
C ASN A 179 11.39 -13.21 -8.74
N GLU A 180 12.17 -13.37 -7.68
CA GLU A 180 11.86 -14.31 -6.61
C GLU A 180 10.58 -13.87 -5.87
N ILE A 181 9.64 -14.78 -5.73
CA ILE A 181 8.36 -14.56 -5.05
C ILE A 181 8.44 -15.18 -3.66
N SER A 182 8.28 -14.34 -2.63
CA SER A 182 8.16 -14.81 -1.25
C SER A 182 6.84 -15.57 -1.04
N ASN A 183 6.74 -16.30 0.06
CA ASN A 183 5.47 -16.90 0.45
C ASN A 183 4.57 -15.86 1.13
N TYR A 184 3.29 -15.91 0.80
CA TYR A 184 2.24 -15.05 1.33
C TYR A 184 1.12 -15.87 1.95
N GLU A 185 0.44 -15.32 2.93
CA GLU A 185 -0.80 -15.91 3.46
C GLU A 185 -1.91 -15.81 2.40
N TYR A 186 -2.09 -14.61 1.86
CA TYR A 186 -3.07 -14.30 0.83
C TYR A 186 -2.48 -13.43 -0.26
N ILE A 187 -3.03 -13.55 -1.47
CA ILE A 187 -2.78 -12.64 -2.57
C ILE A 187 -4.10 -12.00 -2.97
N ILE A 188 -4.19 -10.68 -2.94
CA ILE A 188 -5.31 -9.94 -3.53
C ILE A 188 -4.90 -9.54 -4.92
N PHE A 189 -5.68 -9.95 -5.91
CA PHE A 189 -5.41 -9.67 -7.31
C PHE A 189 -6.55 -8.81 -7.90
N GLU A 190 -6.24 -7.56 -8.22
CA GLU A 190 -7.18 -6.68 -8.94
C GLU A 190 -7.30 -7.16 -10.37
N LEU A 191 -8.51 -7.55 -10.72
CA LEU A 191 -8.85 -8.09 -12.02
C LEU A 191 -9.65 -7.04 -12.83
N ASP A 192 -9.03 -5.87 -13.04
CA ASP A 192 -9.62 -4.81 -13.86
C ASP A 192 -9.38 -5.08 -15.35
N TYR A 193 -10.43 -5.49 -16.04
CA TYR A 193 -10.37 -5.84 -17.46
C TYR A 193 -10.86 -4.74 -18.39
N LEU A 194 -11.35 -3.64 -17.87
CA LEU A 194 -12.08 -2.66 -18.69
C LEU A 194 -11.28 -2.12 -19.87
N ASN A 195 -9.96 -2.17 -19.79
CA ASN A 195 -9.05 -1.59 -20.77
C ASN A 195 -8.04 -2.58 -21.36
N GLN A 196 -8.20 -3.88 -21.10
CA GLN A 196 -7.29 -4.91 -21.60
C GLN A 196 -7.94 -5.75 -22.70
N ASP A 197 -7.08 -6.25 -23.60
CA ASP A 197 -7.46 -7.22 -24.60
C ASP A 197 -7.83 -8.57 -23.94
N ASP A 198 -9.00 -9.13 -24.30
CA ASP A 198 -9.51 -10.36 -23.68
C ASP A 198 -8.58 -11.58 -23.96
N GLU A 199 -7.91 -11.63 -25.12
CA GLU A 199 -6.97 -12.71 -25.43
C GLU A 199 -5.72 -12.62 -24.53
N LEU A 200 -5.16 -11.41 -24.34
CA LEU A 200 -4.05 -11.18 -23.42
C LEU A 200 -4.42 -11.52 -21.98
N VAL A 201 -5.63 -11.14 -21.55
CA VAL A 201 -6.10 -11.47 -20.20
C VAL A 201 -6.22 -12.98 -20.04
N ASN A 202 -6.86 -13.68 -20.98
CA ASN A 202 -7.03 -15.13 -20.91
C ASN A 202 -5.68 -15.86 -20.86
N GLU A 203 -4.70 -15.43 -21.67
CA GLU A 203 -3.39 -16.03 -21.70
C GLU A 203 -2.59 -15.78 -20.42
N TYR A 204 -2.41 -14.50 -20.06
CA TYR A 204 -1.47 -14.12 -19.00
C TYR A 204 -2.06 -14.25 -17.59
N LEU A 205 -3.38 -14.17 -17.43
CA LEU A 205 -4.02 -14.38 -16.14
C LEU A 205 -3.79 -15.81 -15.64
N VAL A 206 -4.06 -16.80 -16.49
CA VAL A 206 -3.87 -18.22 -16.11
C VAL A 206 -2.41 -18.48 -15.75
N LYS A 207 -1.48 -17.99 -16.59
CA LYS A 207 -0.03 -18.12 -16.34
C LYS A 207 0.38 -17.45 -15.01
N THR A 208 -0.18 -16.27 -14.73
CA THR A 208 0.10 -15.54 -13.48
C THR A 208 -0.43 -16.29 -12.27
N ILE A 209 -1.67 -16.79 -12.32
CA ILE A 209 -2.24 -17.58 -11.23
C ILE A 209 -1.44 -18.87 -11.03
N ASP A 210 -1.00 -19.52 -12.08
CA ASP A 210 -0.15 -20.71 -12.00
C ASP A 210 1.20 -20.46 -11.32
N LEU A 211 1.82 -19.31 -11.58
CA LEU A 211 3.02 -18.90 -10.84
C LEU A 211 2.73 -18.68 -9.35
N LEU A 212 1.62 -18.01 -9.04
CA LEU A 212 1.32 -17.56 -7.68
C LEU A 212 0.74 -18.66 -6.78
N LYS A 213 0.05 -19.66 -7.33
CA LYS A 213 -0.72 -20.67 -6.57
C LYS A 213 0.11 -21.44 -5.53
N ASN A 214 1.41 -21.57 -5.76
CA ASN A 214 2.32 -22.27 -4.85
C ASN A 214 2.92 -21.35 -3.78
N HIS A 215 2.74 -20.04 -3.90
CA HIS A 215 3.30 -19.02 -3.02
C HIS A 215 2.29 -18.42 -2.06
N CYS A 216 1.06 -18.94 -2.01
CA CYS A 216 0.03 -18.46 -1.07
C CYS A 216 -0.96 -19.54 -0.71
N LYS A 217 -1.72 -19.33 0.37
CA LYS A 217 -2.85 -20.20 0.73
C LYS A 217 -4.03 -19.99 -0.21
N LYS A 218 -4.36 -18.72 -0.51
CA LYS A 218 -5.47 -18.33 -1.38
C LYS A 218 -5.15 -17.09 -2.21
N ILE A 219 -5.71 -17.04 -3.41
CA ILE A 219 -5.77 -15.86 -4.26
C ILE A 219 -7.19 -15.31 -4.19
N ILE A 220 -7.31 -14.04 -3.87
CA ILE A 220 -8.59 -13.32 -3.83
C ILE A 220 -8.63 -12.42 -5.06
N GLY A 221 -9.45 -12.79 -6.03
CA GLY A 221 -9.71 -11.98 -7.21
C GLY A 221 -10.66 -10.84 -6.85
N TRP A 222 -10.19 -9.61 -6.95
CA TRP A 222 -11.01 -8.43 -6.76
C TRP A 222 -11.36 -7.84 -8.12
N ILE A 223 -12.67 -7.78 -8.42
CA ILE A 223 -13.16 -7.29 -9.68
C ILE A 223 -13.85 -5.95 -9.45
N VAL A 224 -13.36 -4.91 -10.11
CA VAL A 224 -14.02 -3.61 -10.20
C VAL A 224 -14.79 -3.57 -11.52
N ILE A 225 -15.98 -4.16 -11.53
CA ILE A 225 -16.81 -4.19 -12.75
C ILE A 225 -17.97 -3.21 -12.59
N PRO A 226 -18.15 -2.26 -13.51
CA PRO A 226 -19.40 -1.52 -13.60
C PRO A 226 -20.57 -2.48 -13.79
N PRO A 227 -21.75 -2.22 -13.18
CA PRO A 227 -22.91 -3.14 -13.20
C PRO A 227 -23.37 -3.62 -14.58
N LYS A 228 -22.93 -2.95 -15.64
CA LYS A 228 -23.28 -3.28 -17.04
C LYS A 228 -22.38 -4.33 -17.70
N ASN A 229 -21.33 -4.82 -17.04
CA ASN A 229 -20.32 -5.71 -17.65
C ASN A 229 -20.28 -7.11 -17.03
N THR A 230 -21.45 -7.69 -16.73
CA THR A 230 -21.60 -9.07 -16.24
C THR A 230 -20.95 -10.12 -17.14
N TYR A 231 -20.83 -9.83 -18.44
CA TYR A 231 -20.17 -10.71 -19.41
C TYR A 231 -18.69 -11.00 -19.05
N LYS A 232 -17.94 -10.00 -18.65
CA LYS A 232 -16.52 -10.18 -18.31
C LYS A 232 -16.32 -10.99 -17.02
N LYS A 233 -17.20 -10.83 -16.03
CA LYS A 233 -17.21 -11.66 -14.82
C LYS A 233 -17.44 -13.13 -15.16
N ASN A 234 -18.48 -13.42 -15.94
CA ASN A 234 -18.82 -14.79 -16.35
C ASN A 234 -17.68 -15.45 -17.13
N ASN A 235 -16.99 -14.71 -17.99
CA ASN A 235 -15.82 -15.22 -18.71
C ASN A 235 -14.66 -15.56 -17.76
N LEU A 236 -14.41 -14.73 -16.76
CA LEU A 236 -13.38 -14.98 -15.76
C LEU A 236 -13.70 -16.22 -14.92
N GLU A 237 -14.91 -16.32 -14.39
CA GLU A 237 -15.37 -17.49 -13.62
C GLU A 237 -15.25 -18.78 -14.46
N LYS A 238 -15.66 -18.73 -15.73
CA LYS A 238 -15.50 -19.83 -16.68
C LYS A 238 -14.01 -20.18 -16.89
N LEU A 239 -13.14 -19.18 -17.06
CA LEU A 239 -11.70 -19.38 -17.24
C LEU A 239 -11.08 -20.07 -16.02
N ILE A 240 -11.42 -19.62 -14.82
CA ILE A 240 -10.96 -20.19 -13.55
C ILE A 240 -11.42 -21.63 -13.41
N HIS A 241 -12.69 -21.89 -13.71
CA HIS A 241 -13.26 -23.25 -13.65
C HIS A 241 -12.61 -24.19 -14.67
N GLN A 242 -12.48 -23.78 -15.94
CA GLN A 242 -11.86 -24.57 -17.00
C GLN A 242 -10.40 -24.95 -16.67
N ASN A 243 -9.68 -24.10 -15.97
CA ASN A 243 -8.30 -24.37 -15.55
C ASN A 243 -8.19 -25.01 -14.16
N LYS A 244 -9.30 -25.43 -13.54
CA LYS A 244 -9.36 -26.09 -12.23
C LYS A 244 -8.74 -25.27 -11.10
N LEU A 245 -8.91 -23.96 -11.16
CA LEU A 245 -8.35 -23.01 -10.18
C LEU A 245 -9.33 -22.64 -9.06
N ASP A 246 -10.57 -23.13 -9.09
CA ASP A 246 -11.66 -22.80 -8.15
C ASP A 246 -11.28 -23.03 -6.67
N LYS A 247 -10.46 -24.04 -6.39
CA LYS A 247 -10.00 -24.30 -5.00
C LYS A 247 -9.03 -23.26 -4.48
N LYS A 248 -8.38 -22.51 -5.37
CA LYS A 248 -7.30 -21.58 -5.06
C LYS A 248 -7.72 -20.13 -5.18
N VAL A 249 -8.64 -19.83 -6.07
CA VAL A 249 -9.09 -18.48 -6.40
C VAL A 249 -10.51 -18.26 -5.89
N LEU A 250 -10.71 -17.19 -5.14
CA LEU A 250 -12.02 -16.67 -4.74
C LEU A 250 -12.24 -15.34 -5.47
N ILE A 251 -13.40 -15.18 -6.08
CA ILE A 251 -13.76 -13.95 -6.81
C ILE A 251 -14.76 -13.15 -6.00
N TYR A 252 -14.46 -11.88 -5.80
CA TYR A 252 -15.36 -10.90 -5.22
C TYR A 252 -15.58 -9.75 -6.19
N ASP A 253 -16.83 -9.37 -6.37
CA ASP A 253 -17.25 -8.16 -7.07
C ASP A 253 -17.74 -7.11 -6.06
N PHE A 254 -17.44 -5.85 -6.34
CA PHE A 254 -17.84 -4.71 -5.53
C PHE A 254 -18.61 -3.68 -6.35
#